data_688fa265ee1f43e063ea70c0886fdcfb
#
_entry.id   688fa265ee1f43e063ea70c0886fdcfb
#
_cell.length_a   1.000
_cell.length_b   1.000
_cell.length_c   1.000
_cell.angle_alpha   90.00
_cell.angle_beta   90.00
_cell.angle_gamma   90.00
#
_symmetry.space_group_name_H-M   'P 1'
#
loop_
_entity.id
_entity.type
_entity.pdbx_description
1 polymer ?
#
loop_
_entity_poly.entity_id
_entity_poly.type
_entity_poly.pdbx_seq_one_letter_code
_entity_poly.pdbx_strand_id
1 'polypeptide(L)'
;MTPITDEGTTVALPFPTDAQKYSSPWKRTGTQIVIDAYEGNAINWTQMATDPRVVGVIHRATIGLQADTLYKSRAVTAQQRGYLWGAYHLGKSGDPITQAKFFLSTIGDPTNIFMALDLEDTSASGMMNIANAKIFLNYVFQQTGRMPVVYANNTVVKAINAAMKGDVTFAQTQLWYARFVSAIPGFPSGVWSTYYLWQFSSEINCTSTGHCLYNVPGTSFDMDINVFYGSKAALAAEWVH
;
A
#
# COMPACT_ATOMS: atom_id res chain seq x y z
N MET A 1 -37.57 38.05 -15.70
CA MET A 1 -37.25 37.32 -14.46
C MET A 1 -37.22 35.86 -14.81
N THR A 2 -36.03 35.34 -15.00
CA THR A 2 -35.76 33.91 -15.23
C THR A 2 -35.42 33.26 -13.90
N PRO A 3 -35.99 32.10 -13.54
CA PRO A 3 -35.66 31.45 -12.29
C PRO A 3 -34.29 30.78 -12.39
N ILE A 4 -33.49 31.00 -11.36
CA ILE A 4 -32.21 30.34 -11.12
C ILE A 4 -32.52 28.90 -10.74
N THR A 5 -32.00 27.95 -11.52
CA THR A 5 -32.08 26.52 -11.21
C THR A 5 -30.98 26.14 -10.21
N ASP A 6 -31.45 25.45 -9.23
CA ASP A 6 -30.80 24.84 -8.07
C ASP A 6 -29.45 24.19 -8.40
N GLU A 7 -28.42 24.60 -7.69
CA GLU A 7 -27.12 23.98 -7.71
C GLU A 7 -27.22 22.56 -7.12
N GLY A 8 -26.79 21.58 -7.91
CA GLY A 8 -26.73 20.19 -7.50
C GLY A 8 -25.89 20.02 -6.25
N THR A 9 -26.52 19.80 -5.14
CA THR A 9 -25.93 19.41 -3.88
C THR A 9 -25.30 18.04 -4.10
N THR A 10 -23.99 17.96 -4.25
CA THR A 10 -23.23 16.73 -4.12
C THR A 10 -23.41 16.23 -2.70
N VAL A 11 -24.33 15.30 -2.52
CA VAL A 11 -24.48 14.59 -1.25
C VAL A 11 -23.19 13.83 -1.01
N ALA A 12 -22.37 14.32 -0.10
CA ALA A 12 -21.22 13.57 0.39
C ALA A 12 -21.77 12.26 0.95
N LEU A 13 -21.33 11.15 0.37
CA LEU A 13 -21.68 9.83 0.89
C LEU A 13 -21.26 9.79 2.38
N PRO A 14 -22.13 9.31 3.27
CA PRO A 14 -21.81 9.23 4.69
C PRO A 14 -20.52 8.45 4.87
N PHE A 15 -19.62 8.97 5.72
CA PHE A 15 -18.41 8.24 6.10
C PHE A 15 -18.80 6.81 6.53
N PRO A 16 -18.13 5.80 6.00
CA PRO A 16 -18.48 4.42 6.29
C PRO A 16 -18.42 4.16 7.79
N THR A 17 -19.40 3.44 8.30
CA THR A 17 -19.31 2.91 9.66
C THR A 17 -18.07 2.01 9.74
N ASP A 18 -17.33 2.02 10.86
CA ASP A 18 -16.13 1.20 11.06
C ASP A 18 -16.34 -0.27 10.68
N ALA A 19 -17.52 -0.82 10.98
CA ALA A 19 -17.90 -2.18 10.60
C ALA A 19 -17.81 -2.45 9.09
N GLN A 20 -18.11 -1.47 8.26
CA GLN A 20 -18.07 -1.62 6.79
C GLN A 20 -16.64 -1.60 6.25
N LYS A 21 -15.79 -0.77 6.83
CA LYS A 21 -14.38 -0.65 6.45
C LYS A 21 -13.61 -1.94 6.76
N TYR A 22 -13.97 -2.63 7.85
CA TYR A 22 -13.26 -3.81 8.35
C TYR A 22 -13.90 -5.16 7.98
N SER A 23 -14.95 -5.19 7.15
CA SER A 23 -15.61 -6.44 6.74
C SER A 23 -15.81 -6.51 5.24
N SER A 24 -14.94 -7.27 4.57
CA SER A 24 -14.95 -7.53 3.11
C SER A 24 -15.15 -6.26 2.26
N PRO A 25 -14.38 -5.17 2.47
CA PRO A 25 -14.62 -3.91 1.78
C PRO A 25 -14.49 -4.03 0.25
N TRP A 26 -13.69 -4.98 -0.27
CA TRP A 26 -13.57 -5.23 -1.70
C TRP A 26 -14.88 -5.71 -2.37
N LYS A 27 -15.86 -6.17 -1.59
CA LYS A 27 -17.19 -6.56 -2.11
C LYS A 27 -18.12 -5.35 -2.31
N ARG A 28 -17.70 -4.15 -1.89
CA ARG A 28 -18.54 -2.94 -1.92
C ARG A 28 -18.31 -2.13 -3.18
N THR A 29 -19.39 -1.55 -3.68
CA THR A 29 -19.33 -0.58 -4.77
C THR A 29 -18.54 0.66 -4.31
N GLY A 30 -17.70 1.19 -5.20
CA GLY A 30 -16.93 2.42 -4.94
C GLY A 30 -15.60 2.21 -4.22
N THR A 31 -15.24 0.97 -3.86
CA THR A 31 -13.89 0.63 -3.38
C THR A 31 -12.96 0.32 -4.54
N GLN A 32 -11.67 0.57 -4.35
CA GLN A 32 -10.66 0.34 -5.38
C GLN A 32 -9.73 -0.81 -5.00
N ILE A 33 -9.20 -1.47 -6.01
CA ILE A 33 -8.21 -2.54 -5.89
C ILE A 33 -6.84 -2.02 -6.33
N VAL A 34 -5.83 -2.35 -5.56
CA VAL A 34 -4.42 -2.11 -5.86
C VAL A 34 -3.72 -3.45 -5.74
N ILE A 35 -2.97 -3.85 -6.76
CA ILE A 35 -2.07 -5.00 -6.61
C ILE A 35 -0.71 -4.53 -6.10
N ASP A 36 -0.03 -5.40 -5.37
CA ASP A 36 1.39 -5.20 -5.12
C ASP A 36 2.18 -6.43 -5.60
N ALA A 37 3.33 -6.15 -6.19
CA ALA A 37 4.08 -7.12 -6.95
C ALA A 37 5.58 -7.00 -6.70
N TYR A 38 6.29 -8.06 -7.01
CA TYR A 38 7.74 -8.08 -7.17
C TYR A 38 8.09 -8.78 -8.50
N GLU A 39 9.36 -8.87 -8.85
CA GLU A 39 9.81 -9.43 -10.14
C GLU A 39 9.36 -10.88 -10.39
N GLY A 40 9.10 -11.66 -9.33
CA GLY A 40 8.62 -13.04 -9.45
C GLY A 40 7.17 -13.17 -9.88
N ASN A 41 6.32 -12.17 -9.65
CA ASN A 41 4.91 -12.25 -10.01
C ASN A 41 4.70 -12.03 -11.53
N ALA A 42 3.77 -12.77 -12.11
CA ALA A 42 3.35 -12.58 -13.50
C ALA A 42 2.20 -11.57 -13.60
N ILE A 43 2.27 -10.63 -14.55
CA ILE A 43 1.21 -9.66 -14.84
C ILE A 43 0.89 -9.67 -16.33
N ASN A 44 -0.33 -10.12 -16.67
CA ASN A 44 -0.90 -9.90 -17.98
C ASN A 44 -1.73 -8.61 -17.97
N TRP A 45 -1.11 -7.51 -18.35
CA TRP A 45 -1.69 -6.18 -18.31
C TRP A 45 -3.00 -6.02 -19.07
N THR A 46 -3.17 -6.77 -20.17
CA THR A 46 -4.39 -6.71 -21.00
C THR A 46 -5.55 -7.41 -20.29
N GLN A 47 -5.31 -8.56 -19.68
CA GLN A 47 -6.32 -9.23 -18.87
C GLN A 47 -6.63 -8.45 -17.60
N MET A 48 -5.61 -7.90 -16.91
CA MET A 48 -5.81 -7.08 -15.70
C MET A 48 -6.71 -5.87 -15.97
N ALA A 49 -6.58 -5.26 -17.13
CA ALA A 49 -7.42 -4.12 -17.54
C ALA A 49 -8.91 -4.45 -17.70
N THR A 50 -9.31 -5.73 -17.71
CA THR A 50 -10.72 -6.12 -17.75
C THR A 50 -11.42 -5.94 -16.40
N ASP A 51 -10.67 -5.74 -15.31
CA ASP A 51 -11.22 -5.36 -14.01
C ASP A 51 -11.04 -3.85 -13.78
N PRO A 52 -12.08 -3.04 -13.98
CA PRO A 52 -11.99 -1.58 -13.87
C PRO A 52 -11.76 -1.07 -12.43
N ARG A 53 -11.84 -1.96 -11.44
CA ARG A 53 -11.57 -1.65 -10.03
C ARG A 53 -10.08 -1.66 -9.71
N VAL A 54 -9.27 -2.33 -10.53
CA VAL A 54 -7.81 -2.31 -10.41
C VAL A 54 -7.31 -0.98 -10.96
N VAL A 55 -6.90 -0.10 -10.07
CA VAL A 55 -6.55 1.29 -10.42
C VAL A 55 -5.10 1.66 -10.11
N GLY A 56 -4.39 0.81 -9.37
CA GLY A 56 -3.02 1.04 -8.97
C GLY A 56 -2.19 -0.23 -8.89
N VAL A 57 -0.89 -0.05 -9.03
CA VAL A 57 0.13 -1.09 -8.88
C VAL A 57 1.24 -0.54 -8.00
N ILE A 58 1.50 -1.20 -6.89
CA ILE A 58 2.68 -0.96 -6.06
C ILE A 58 3.67 -2.07 -6.38
N HIS A 59 4.94 -1.73 -6.62
CA HIS A 59 5.93 -2.72 -7.01
C HIS A 59 7.17 -2.60 -6.12
N ARG A 60 7.76 -3.73 -5.74
CA ARG A 60 9.03 -3.71 -5.06
C ARG A 60 10.07 -3.00 -5.94
N ALA A 61 10.62 -1.91 -5.43
CA ALA A 61 11.73 -1.24 -6.08
C ALA A 61 13.06 -1.82 -5.60
N THR A 62 13.14 -2.08 -4.28
CA THR A 62 14.36 -2.56 -3.65
C THR A 62 14.09 -3.50 -2.46
N ILE A 63 15.02 -4.40 -2.21
CA ILE A 63 15.13 -5.22 -1.01
C ILE A 63 16.54 -5.07 -0.45
N GLY A 64 16.70 -4.45 0.73
CA GLY A 64 18.03 -4.08 1.22
C GLY A 64 18.76 -3.22 0.18
N LEU A 65 19.91 -3.69 -0.30
CA LEU A 65 20.70 -3.01 -1.34
C LEU A 65 20.63 -3.71 -2.71
N GLN A 66 19.53 -4.39 -3.01
CA GLN A 66 19.28 -5.02 -4.30
C GLN A 66 18.07 -4.37 -4.96
N ALA A 67 18.20 -3.97 -6.21
CA ALA A 67 17.08 -3.45 -7.00
C ALA A 67 16.32 -4.61 -7.65
N ASP A 68 15.00 -4.47 -7.70
CA ASP A 68 14.14 -5.36 -8.47
C ASP A 68 14.31 -5.10 -9.97
N THR A 69 14.59 -6.15 -10.72
CA THR A 69 14.98 -6.04 -12.14
C THR A 69 13.84 -5.59 -13.05
N LEU A 70 12.60 -5.84 -12.66
CA LEU A 70 11.41 -5.51 -13.44
C LEU A 70 10.76 -4.18 -13.03
N TYR A 71 11.21 -3.54 -11.93
CA TYR A 71 10.59 -2.33 -11.42
C TYR A 71 10.44 -1.24 -12.49
N LYS A 72 11.53 -0.87 -13.16
CA LYS A 72 11.54 0.23 -14.14
C LYS A 72 10.68 -0.05 -15.37
N SER A 73 10.77 -1.25 -15.93
CA SER A 73 10.00 -1.62 -17.13
C SER A 73 8.49 -1.69 -16.83
N ARG A 74 8.13 -2.20 -15.66
CA ARG A 74 6.73 -2.26 -15.22
C ARG A 74 6.17 -0.88 -14.87
N ALA A 75 6.99 0.04 -14.32
CA ALA A 75 6.61 1.42 -14.10
C ALA A 75 6.14 2.09 -15.38
N VAL A 76 6.95 1.99 -16.45
CA VAL A 76 6.60 2.53 -17.77
C VAL A 76 5.29 1.94 -18.28
N THR A 77 5.13 0.62 -18.19
CA THR A 77 3.92 -0.06 -18.67
C THR A 77 2.68 0.35 -17.89
N ALA A 78 2.77 0.41 -16.56
CA ALA A 78 1.65 0.79 -15.68
C ALA A 78 1.20 2.23 -15.95
N GLN A 79 2.14 3.16 -16.01
CA GLN A 79 1.87 4.58 -16.28
C GLN A 79 1.25 4.81 -17.66
N GLN A 80 1.77 4.16 -18.71
CA GLN A 80 1.20 4.23 -20.05
C GLN A 80 -0.24 3.71 -20.11
N ARG A 81 -0.61 2.81 -19.20
CA ARG A 81 -1.97 2.25 -19.08
C ARG A 81 -2.86 3.03 -18.12
N GLY A 82 -2.37 4.09 -17.50
CA GLY A 82 -3.14 4.96 -16.60
C GLY A 82 -3.35 4.38 -15.19
N TYR A 83 -2.54 3.39 -14.78
CA TYR A 83 -2.49 2.94 -13.40
C TYR A 83 -1.72 3.92 -12.53
N LEU A 84 -2.18 4.12 -11.30
CA LEU A 84 -1.39 4.74 -10.24
C LEU A 84 -0.17 3.84 -9.95
N TRP A 85 1.03 4.44 -9.90
CA TRP A 85 2.26 3.69 -9.69
C TRP A 85 2.86 3.93 -8.32
N GLY A 86 3.25 2.84 -7.65
CA GLY A 86 3.91 2.88 -6.36
C GLY A 86 5.18 2.06 -6.30
N ALA A 87 6.00 2.37 -5.33
CA ALA A 87 7.26 1.71 -5.02
C ALA A 87 7.31 1.31 -3.55
N TYR A 88 7.77 0.09 -3.24
CA TYR A 88 8.12 -0.24 -1.88
C TYR A 88 9.57 -0.70 -1.73
N HIS A 89 10.11 -0.47 -0.55
CA HIS A 89 11.40 -0.97 -0.09
C HIS A 89 11.19 -2.03 0.97
N LEU A 90 11.62 -3.25 0.73
CA LEU A 90 11.65 -4.29 1.77
C LEU A 90 12.88 -4.07 2.66
N GLY A 91 12.62 -3.66 3.90
CA GLY A 91 13.64 -3.29 4.87
C GLY A 91 14.45 -4.49 5.37
N LYS A 92 15.76 -4.45 5.17
CA LYS A 92 16.69 -5.45 5.66
C LYS A 92 17.57 -4.90 6.78
N SER A 93 18.25 -5.80 7.52
CA SER A 93 19.28 -5.39 8.47
C SER A 93 20.40 -4.62 7.78
N GLY A 94 21.12 -3.79 8.55
CA GLY A 94 22.18 -2.93 8.03
C GLY A 94 21.86 -1.45 8.17
N ASP A 95 22.64 -0.60 7.48
CA ASP A 95 22.48 0.86 7.61
C ASP A 95 21.20 1.36 6.91
N PRO A 96 20.24 1.95 7.66
CA PRO A 96 18.96 2.40 7.11
C PRO A 96 19.10 3.60 6.17
N ILE A 97 20.11 4.46 6.37
CA ILE A 97 20.33 5.62 5.50
C ILE A 97 20.84 5.16 4.14
N THR A 98 21.76 4.20 4.10
CA THR A 98 22.24 3.62 2.85
C THR A 98 21.11 2.94 2.08
N GLN A 99 20.22 2.21 2.76
CA GLN A 99 19.04 1.61 2.14
C GLN A 99 18.07 2.67 1.61
N ALA A 100 17.82 3.75 2.36
CA ALA A 100 16.96 4.85 1.92
C ALA A 100 17.53 5.58 0.69
N LYS A 101 18.82 5.86 0.66
CA LYS A 101 19.52 6.42 -0.52
C LYS A 101 19.39 5.52 -1.74
N PHE A 102 19.58 4.21 -1.54
CA PHE A 102 19.48 3.23 -2.61
C PHE A 102 18.04 3.14 -3.16
N PHE A 103 17.04 3.11 -2.27
CA PHE A 103 15.62 3.16 -2.66
C PHE A 103 15.30 4.40 -3.49
N LEU A 104 15.65 5.60 -3.01
CA LEU A 104 15.40 6.86 -3.72
C LEU A 104 16.12 6.90 -5.08
N SER A 105 17.37 6.45 -5.15
CA SER A 105 18.10 6.39 -6.42
C SER A 105 17.49 5.41 -7.43
N THR A 106 16.87 4.33 -6.94
CA THR A 106 16.23 3.32 -7.78
C THR A 106 14.91 3.82 -8.36
N ILE A 107 14.08 4.48 -7.54
CA ILE A 107 12.78 4.99 -7.97
C ILE A 107 12.90 6.26 -8.84
N GLY A 108 13.97 7.02 -8.70
CA GLY A 108 14.17 8.28 -9.44
C GLY A 108 13.32 9.42 -8.90
N ASP A 109 12.61 10.15 -9.77
CA ASP A 109 11.74 11.25 -9.35
C ASP A 109 10.52 10.73 -8.56
N PRO A 110 10.41 11.06 -7.24
CA PRO A 110 9.33 10.54 -6.40
C PRO A 110 8.00 11.29 -6.55
N THR A 111 7.94 12.40 -7.32
CA THR A 111 6.82 13.35 -7.33
C THR A 111 5.45 12.70 -7.48
N ASN A 112 5.33 11.71 -8.36
CA ASN A 112 4.07 11.01 -8.65
C ASN A 112 4.10 9.53 -8.25
N ILE A 113 5.01 9.14 -7.37
CA ILE A 113 5.20 7.75 -6.93
C ILE A 113 4.74 7.61 -5.48
N PHE A 114 3.81 6.69 -5.22
CA PHE A 114 3.55 6.21 -3.87
C PHE A 114 4.82 5.55 -3.32
N MET A 115 5.24 5.91 -2.13
CA MET A 115 6.43 5.34 -1.49
C MET A 115 6.04 4.58 -0.24
N ALA A 116 6.54 3.35 -0.07
CA ALA A 116 6.32 2.58 1.14
C ALA A 116 7.61 1.95 1.68
N LEU A 117 7.68 1.86 3.00
CA LEU A 117 8.63 1.00 3.72
C LEU A 117 7.90 -0.25 4.18
N ASP A 118 8.38 -1.40 3.73
CA ASP A 118 7.84 -2.71 4.06
C ASP A 118 8.60 -3.32 5.25
N LEU A 119 7.83 -3.59 6.32
CA LEU A 119 8.30 -4.15 7.60
C LEU A 119 7.54 -5.45 7.90
N GLU A 120 8.07 -6.59 7.46
CA GLU A 120 7.43 -7.90 7.65
C GLU A 120 7.71 -8.53 9.02
N ASP A 121 8.94 -8.41 9.51
CA ASP A 121 9.36 -8.89 10.83
C ASP A 121 10.46 -8.02 11.40
N THR A 122 10.10 -7.18 12.38
CA THR A 122 11.04 -6.23 13.00
C THR A 122 11.91 -6.85 14.11
N SER A 123 11.73 -8.15 14.40
CA SER A 123 12.48 -8.90 15.41
C SER A 123 13.52 -9.84 14.82
N ALA A 124 13.39 -10.25 13.56
CA ALA A 124 14.33 -11.14 12.90
C ALA A 124 15.65 -10.44 12.58
N SER A 125 16.77 -11.12 12.80
CA SER A 125 18.12 -10.56 12.65
C SER A 125 18.47 -10.10 11.23
N GLY A 126 17.80 -10.66 10.22
CA GLY A 126 17.98 -10.28 8.80
C GLY A 126 17.09 -9.14 8.32
N MET A 127 16.18 -8.65 9.16
CA MET A 127 15.18 -7.66 8.80
C MET A 127 15.45 -6.32 9.48
N MET A 128 14.84 -5.25 8.95
CA MET A 128 14.96 -3.92 9.52
C MET A 128 14.17 -3.84 10.83
N ASN A 129 14.83 -3.45 11.91
CA ASN A 129 14.15 -3.22 13.19
C ASN A 129 13.44 -1.85 13.22
N ILE A 130 12.57 -1.65 14.21
CA ILE A 130 11.73 -0.44 14.34
C ILE A 130 12.57 0.85 14.47
N ALA A 131 13.70 0.80 15.17
CA ALA A 131 14.58 1.97 15.32
C ALA A 131 15.20 2.39 13.98
N ASN A 132 15.68 1.43 13.20
CA ASN A 132 16.22 1.66 11.85
C ASN A 132 15.12 2.10 10.87
N ALA A 133 13.91 1.54 11.00
CA ALA A 133 12.75 1.98 10.21
C ALA A 133 12.46 3.48 10.42
N LYS A 134 12.50 3.95 11.67
CA LYS A 134 12.35 5.38 11.98
C LYS A 134 13.42 6.24 11.29
N ILE A 135 14.68 5.78 11.27
CA ILE A 135 15.77 6.50 10.60
C ILE A 135 15.56 6.54 9.09
N PHE A 136 15.15 5.41 8.48
CA PHE A 136 14.81 5.33 7.06
C PHE A 136 13.70 6.31 6.69
N LEU A 137 12.58 6.28 7.42
CA LEU A 137 11.41 7.14 7.20
C LEU A 137 11.78 8.63 7.26
N ASN A 138 12.51 9.03 8.32
CA ASN A 138 12.96 10.41 8.48
C ASN A 138 13.91 10.84 7.36
N TYR A 139 14.81 9.95 6.92
CA TYR A 139 15.71 10.28 5.81
C TYR A 139 14.94 10.50 4.51
N VAL A 140 14.00 9.61 4.16
CA VAL A 140 13.17 9.78 2.95
C VAL A 140 12.36 11.07 3.03
N PHE A 141 11.75 11.36 4.19
CA PHE A 141 11.04 12.62 4.40
C PHE A 141 11.92 13.86 4.20
N GLN A 142 13.12 13.85 4.75
CA GLN A 142 14.08 14.96 4.58
C GLN A 142 14.48 15.19 3.11
N GLN A 143 14.54 14.14 2.31
CA GLN A 143 14.92 14.24 0.90
C GLN A 143 13.77 14.60 -0.03
N THR A 144 12.54 14.20 0.31
CA THR A 144 11.38 14.29 -0.60
C THR A 144 10.29 15.26 -0.11
N GLY A 145 10.32 15.65 1.16
CA GLY A 145 9.22 16.35 1.82
C GLY A 145 7.99 15.49 2.09
N ARG A 146 8.05 14.19 1.82
CA ARG A 146 6.93 13.24 1.91
C ARG A 146 7.28 12.04 2.78
N MET A 147 6.36 11.68 3.67
CA MET A 147 6.54 10.55 4.56
C MET A 147 6.12 9.26 3.83
N PRO A 148 6.97 8.22 3.74
CA PRO A 148 6.55 6.94 3.19
C PRO A 148 5.41 6.32 4.01
N VAL A 149 4.55 5.58 3.33
CA VAL A 149 3.58 4.70 3.98
C VAL A 149 4.32 3.52 4.62
N VAL A 150 3.86 3.06 5.77
CA VAL A 150 4.42 1.87 6.43
C VAL A 150 3.54 0.67 6.11
N TYR A 151 4.12 -0.34 5.42
CA TYR A 151 3.50 -1.65 5.33
C TYR A 151 3.89 -2.47 6.55
N ALA A 152 2.89 -3.06 7.19
CA ALA A 152 3.09 -3.93 8.34
C ALA A 152 1.93 -4.89 8.56
N ASN A 153 2.25 -6.11 8.99
CA ASN A 153 1.27 -7.08 9.45
C ASN A 153 0.82 -6.78 10.89
N ASN A 154 -0.21 -7.51 11.37
CA ASN A 154 -0.78 -7.29 12.70
C ASN A 154 0.23 -7.39 13.86
N THR A 155 1.23 -8.26 13.75
CA THR A 155 2.26 -8.45 14.80
C THR A 155 3.20 -7.24 14.82
N VAL A 156 3.65 -6.79 13.68
CA VAL A 156 4.54 -5.63 13.55
C VAL A 156 3.82 -4.34 13.96
N VAL A 157 2.55 -4.15 13.58
CA VAL A 157 1.75 -2.99 14.04
C VAL A 157 1.67 -2.95 15.57
N LYS A 158 1.42 -4.08 16.22
CA LYS A 158 1.42 -4.16 17.71
C LYS A 158 2.78 -3.84 18.31
N ALA A 159 3.87 -4.32 17.69
CA ALA A 159 5.23 -4.04 18.14
C ALA A 159 5.56 -2.54 18.01
N ILE A 160 5.19 -1.91 16.89
CA ILE A 160 5.35 -0.47 16.68
C ILE A 160 4.53 0.33 17.69
N ASN A 161 3.27 -0.04 17.91
CA ASN A 161 2.42 0.61 18.92
C ASN A 161 3.03 0.55 20.33
N ALA A 162 3.66 -0.56 20.70
CA ALA A 162 4.32 -0.72 22.00
C ALA A 162 5.63 0.09 22.08
N ALA A 163 6.46 0.05 21.04
CA ALA A 163 7.78 0.67 21.03
C ALA A 163 7.75 2.18 20.78
N MET A 164 6.77 2.67 20.00
CA MET A 164 6.73 4.03 19.46
C MET A 164 5.50 4.83 19.92
N LYS A 165 4.95 4.51 21.08
CA LYS A 165 3.84 5.27 21.67
C LYS A 165 4.22 6.74 21.84
N GLY A 166 3.51 7.64 21.14
CA GLY A 166 3.79 9.08 21.15
C GLY A 166 4.96 9.49 20.23
N ASP A 167 5.51 8.59 19.43
CA ASP A 167 6.54 8.94 18.45
C ASP A 167 5.92 9.69 17.26
N VAL A 168 6.45 10.87 16.98
CA VAL A 168 5.93 11.75 15.94
C VAL A 168 6.23 11.25 14.53
N THR A 169 7.29 10.47 14.32
CA THR A 169 7.66 9.96 12.99
C THR A 169 6.61 8.99 12.47
N PHE A 170 6.32 7.93 13.23
CA PHE A 170 5.31 6.95 12.83
C PHE A 170 3.90 7.54 12.80
N ALA A 171 3.60 8.50 13.67
CA ALA A 171 2.30 9.19 13.66
C ALA A 171 2.04 10.02 12.39
N GLN A 172 3.09 10.41 11.67
CA GLN A 172 2.98 11.11 10.37
C GLN A 172 2.84 10.17 9.18
N THR A 173 3.02 8.85 9.36
CA THR A 173 2.87 7.87 8.30
C THR A 173 1.42 7.40 8.16
N GLN A 174 1.07 6.94 6.97
CA GLN A 174 -0.13 6.12 6.77
C GLN A 174 0.21 4.64 6.92
N LEU A 175 -0.78 3.80 7.22
CA LEU A 175 -0.61 2.36 7.38
C LEU A 175 -1.14 1.59 6.16
N TRP A 176 -0.28 0.82 5.52
CA TRP A 176 -0.64 -0.26 4.61
C TRP A 176 -0.66 -1.56 5.42
N TYR A 177 -1.86 -2.00 5.78
CA TYR A 177 -2.07 -3.08 6.75
C TYR A 177 -2.20 -4.44 6.07
N ALA A 178 -1.32 -5.37 6.40
CA ALA A 178 -1.42 -6.75 5.94
C ALA A 178 -2.21 -7.61 6.94
N ARG A 179 -3.34 -8.12 6.48
CA ARG A 179 -4.19 -9.04 7.24
C ARG A 179 -5.03 -9.90 6.29
N PHE A 180 -4.67 -11.15 6.13
CA PHE A 180 -5.25 -12.10 5.16
C PHE A 180 -6.51 -12.76 5.70
N VAL A 181 -7.55 -11.98 5.88
CA VAL A 181 -8.87 -12.41 6.42
C VAL A 181 -10.00 -11.68 5.71
N SER A 182 -11.21 -12.25 5.75
CA SER A 182 -12.40 -11.60 5.19
C SER A 182 -12.96 -10.48 6.06
N ALA A 183 -12.62 -10.46 7.35
CA ALA A 183 -12.98 -9.41 8.28
C ALA A 183 -11.89 -9.24 9.33
N ILE A 184 -11.58 -8.00 9.70
CA ILE A 184 -10.64 -7.68 10.78
C ILE A 184 -11.44 -7.69 12.10
N PRO A 185 -11.24 -8.67 12.98
CA PRO A 185 -12.05 -8.78 14.21
C PRO A 185 -11.72 -7.72 15.27
N GLY A 186 -10.58 -7.05 15.14
CA GLY A 186 -10.11 -5.97 15.99
C GLY A 186 -8.89 -5.32 15.37
N PHE A 187 -9.01 -4.06 14.97
CA PHE A 187 -7.87 -3.30 14.45
C PHE A 187 -6.93 -2.94 15.61
N PRO A 188 -5.60 -3.16 15.49
CA PRO A 188 -4.65 -2.86 16.54
C PRO A 188 -4.37 -1.35 16.63
N SER A 189 -5.37 -0.58 17.07
CA SER A 189 -5.25 0.87 17.22
C SER A 189 -4.13 1.28 18.16
N GLY A 190 -3.47 2.40 17.87
CA GLY A 190 -2.34 2.92 18.63
C GLY A 190 -1.72 4.10 17.92
N VAL A 191 -0.59 3.93 17.25
CA VAL A 191 0.02 4.93 16.37
C VAL A 191 -0.95 5.29 15.23
N TRP A 192 -1.58 4.28 14.65
CA TRP A 192 -2.63 4.44 13.64
C TRP A 192 -4.00 4.08 14.20
N SER A 193 -5.01 4.87 13.90
CA SER A 193 -6.41 4.60 14.25
C SER A 193 -7.12 3.73 13.21
N THR A 194 -6.58 3.66 11.99
CA THR A 194 -7.14 2.93 10.85
C THR A 194 -6.04 2.62 9.83
N TYR A 195 -6.36 1.87 8.79
CA TYR A 195 -5.49 1.64 7.65
C TYR A 195 -5.79 2.63 6.50
N TYR A 196 -4.78 2.87 5.68
CA TYR A 196 -4.88 3.51 4.37
C TYR A 196 -5.18 2.48 3.27
N LEU A 197 -4.34 1.45 3.16
CA LEU A 197 -4.56 0.28 2.33
C LEU A 197 -4.63 -0.97 3.20
N TRP A 198 -5.46 -1.93 2.81
CA TRP A 198 -5.51 -3.23 3.45
C TRP A 198 -5.15 -4.32 2.43
N GLN A 199 -3.98 -4.97 2.60
CA GLN A 199 -3.63 -6.19 1.89
C GLN A 199 -4.39 -7.35 2.53
N PHE A 200 -5.41 -7.81 1.81
CA PHE A 200 -6.38 -8.78 2.34
C PHE A 200 -6.28 -10.15 1.70
N SER A 201 -5.62 -10.26 0.55
CA SER A 201 -5.48 -11.50 -0.21
C SER A 201 -4.07 -11.68 -0.75
N SER A 202 -3.57 -12.90 -0.61
CA SER A 202 -2.32 -13.43 -1.17
C SER A 202 -2.48 -14.94 -1.27
N GLU A 203 -1.43 -15.67 -1.67
CA GLU A 203 -1.44 -17.15 -1.68
C GLU A 203 -1.80 -17.76 -0.31
N ILE A 204 -1.56 -17.05 0.79
CA ILE A 204 -1.80 -17.50 2.18
C ILE A 204 -3.27 -17.85 2.42
N ASN A 205 -4.20 -17.12 1.81
CA ASN A 205 -5.63 -17.34 2.00
C ASN A 205 -6.34 -17.84 0.74
N CYS A 206 -5.58 -18.32 -0.23
CA CYS A 206 -6.11 -19.01 -1.40
C CYS A 206 -6.28 -20.51 -1.14
N THR A 207 -7.22 -21.13 -1.83
CA THR A 207 -7.34 -22.60 -1.85
C THR A 207 -6.23 -23.20 -2.72
N SER A 208 -5.99 -24.50 -2.58
CA SER A 208 -5.04 -25.24 -3.42
C SER A 208 -5.41 -25.21 -4.93
N THR A 209 -6.65 -24.81 -5.27
CA THR A 209 -7.13 -24.62 -6.64
C THR A 209 -7.03 -23.16 -7.10
N GLY A 210 -6.38 -22.28 -6.33
CA GLY A 210 -6.15 -20.88 -6.68
C GLY A 210 -7.36 -19.95 -6.49
N HIS A 211 -8.41 -20.38 -5.74
CA HIS A 211 -9.50 -19.49 -5.36
C HIS A 211 -9.12 -18.68 -4.12
N CYS A 212 -8.98 -17.38 -4.30
CA CYS A 212 -8.63 -16.42 -3.27
C CYS A 212 -9.84 -15.57 -2.85
N LEU A 213 -9.70 -14.72 -1.84
CA LEU A 213 -10.76 -13.77 -1.46
C LEU A 213 -11.12 -12.82 -2.59
N TYR A 214 -10.14 -12.53 -3.44
CA TYR A 214 -10.30 -11.81 -4.70
C TYR A 214 -9.24 -12.31 -5.69
N ASN A 215 -9.63 -12.48 -6.96
CA ASN A 215 -8.71 -12.84 -8.02
C ASN A 215 -8.71 -11.72 -9.06
N VAL A 216 -7.55 -11.12 -9.30
CA VAL A 216 -7.37 -10.09 -10.34
C VAL A 216 -7.10 -10.81 -11.67
N PRO A 217 -7.87 -10.54 -12.74
CA PRO A 217 -7.63 -11.14 -14.05
C PRO A 217 -6.20 -10.88 -14.54
N GLY A 218 -5.56 -11.89 -15.09
CA GLY A 218 -4.20 -11.76 -15.64
C GLY A 218 -3.08 -11.79 -14.62
N THR A 219 -3.38 -12.07 -13.36
CA THR A 219 -2.39 -12.37 -12.32
C THR A 219 -2.56 -13.80 -11.83
N SER A 220 -1.50 -14.37 -11.26
CA SER A 220 -1.57 -15.67 -10.58
C SER A 220 -2.04 -15.51 -9.14
N PHE A 221 -2.35 -16.63 -8.47
CA PHE A 221 -2.88 -16.64 -7.09
C PHE A 221 -1.87 -16.15 -6.03
N ASP A 222 -0.59 -16.04 -6.38
CA ASP A 222 0.48 -15.47 -5.57
C ASP A 222 0.56 -13.93 -5.64
N MET A 223 -0.38 -13.30 -6.34
CA MET A 223 -0.46 -11.84 -6.39
C MET A 223 -1.09 -11.29 -5.12
N ASP A 224 -0.38 -10.37 -4.49
CA ASP A 224 -0.86 -9.63 -3.34
C ASP A 224 -1.88 -8.58 -3.75
N ILE A 225 -3.02 -8.57 -3.06
CA ILE A 225 -4.18 -7.74 -3.43
C ILE A 225 -4.61 -6.88 -2.26
N ASN A 226 -4.75 -5.60 -2.55
CA ASN A 226 -5.09 -4.56 -1.60
C ASN A 226 -6.42 -3.92 -1.95
N VAL A 227 -7.12 -3.46 -0.92
CA VAL A 227 -8.31 -2.63 -1.07
C VAL A 227 -8.07 -1.24 -0.47
N PHE A 228 -8.48 -0.23 -1.23
CA PHE A 228 -8.69 1.12 -0.73
C PHE A 228 -10.19 1.34 -0.51
N TYR A 229 -10.56 1.76 0.70
CA TYR A 229 -11.94 2.03 1.05
C TYR A 229 -12.34 3.45 0.66
N GLY A 230 -12.56 3.67 -0.63
CA GLY A 230 -12.91 4.98 -1.19
C GLY A 230 -12.90 4.98 -2.71
N SER A 231 -13.23 6.11 -3.31
CA SER A 231 -13.25 6.29 -4.76
C SER A 231 -11.85 6.35 -5.36
N LYS A 232 -11.76 6.13 -6.69
CA LYS A 232 -10.51 6.31 -7.43
C LYS A 232 -9.94 7.74 -7.28
N ALA A 233 -10.81 8.75 -7.26
CA ALA A 233 -10.38 10.13 -7.09
C ALA A 233 -9.78 10.38 -5.69
N ALA A 234 -10.39 9.81 -4.64
CA ALA A 234 -9.86 9.89 -3.29
C ALA A 234 -8.50 9.17 -3.18
N LEU A 235 -8.39 7.96 -3.74
CA LEU A 235 -7.11 7.24 -3.77
C LEU A 235 -6.03 8.03 -4.50
N ALA A 236 -6.34 8.61 -5.67
CA ALA A 236 -5.38 9.39 -6.45
C ALA A 236 -4.93 10.66 -5.71
N ALA A 237 -5.83 11.33 -4.98
CA ALA A 237 -5.50 12.51 -4.19
C ALA A 237 -4.57 12.17 -3.00
N GLU A 238 -4.71 10.98 -2.43
CA GLU A 238 -3.92 10.52 -1.29
C GLU A 238 -2.67 9.69 -1.70
N TRP A 239 -2.51 9.41 -3.01
CA TRP A 239 -1.45 8.52 -3.51
C TRP A 239 -0.04 9.04 -3.29
N VAL A 240 0.11 10.34 -3.29
CA VAL A 240 1.40 11.03 -3.24
C VAL A 240 1.57 11.91 -2.00
N HIS A 241 0.89 11.56 -0.94
CA HIS A 241 1.03 12.23 0.36
C HIS A 241 2.31 11.93 1.08
#